data_8c0cf37cd483e1e0c305b0ad0227dc37
#
_entry.id   8c0cf37cd483e1e0c305b0ad0227dc37
#
_cell.length_a   1.000
_cell.length_b   1.000
_cell.length_c   1.000
_cell.angle_alpha   90.00
_cell.angle_beta   90.00
_cell.angle_gamma   90.00
#
_symmetry.space_group_name_H-M   'P 1'
#
loop_
_entity.id
_entity.type
_entity.pdbx_description
1 polymer ?
#
loop_
_entity_poly.entity_id
_entity_poly.type
_entity_poly.pdbx_seq_one_letter_code
_entity_poly.pdbx_strand_id
1 'polypeptide(L)'
;MRIAVIGDVGGHATPLRHELARLGASPDGSLPEDLIVIQVGDLIHRGPESAQVIDIVDRYLSTQPAQWIQLIGNHELNYLQPAVFAWPEALSDKHISVLDRWWRDGTAVVAAAVETTTHESILITHAGVTAEFWASVLGGPPTAAEAARRINDLAKAGADTVFRAGVMLHGTTVPDAGPLWADAATELLPGWADGRMPFSQIHGHNSVTTWRADDTTVRGPGVNALVTIDANAKHETIHLAGGRLIGIDPDHRDTPTTPWRAYEVTGTVTAR
;
A
#
# COMPACT_ATOMS: atom_id res chain seq x y z
N MET A 1 -18.80 -3.94 -7.46
CA MET A 1 -17.56 -4.08 -8.23
C MET A 1 -16.63 -5.05 -7.53
N ARG A 2 -15.84 -5.84 -8.28
CA ARG A 2 -14.64 -6.49 -7.74
C ARG A 2 -13.57 -5.43 -7.54
N ILE A 3 -12.88 -5.48 -6.42
CA ILE A 3 -11.76 -4.57 -6.12
C ILE A 3 -10.55 -5.43 -5.80
N ALA A 4 -9.48 -5.27 -6.56
CA ALA A 4 -8.22 -5.95 -6.37
C ALA A 4 -7.20 -4.95 -5.83
N VAL A 5 -6.69 -5.19 -4.62
CA VAL A 5 -5.65 -4.36 -4.01
C VAL A 5 -4.31 -5.06 -4.24
N ILE A 6 -3.44 -4.43 -5.01
CA ILE A 6 -2.10 -4.92 -5.35
C ILE A 6 -1.10 -4.30 -4.38
N GLY A 7 -0.32 -5.15 -3.73
CA GLY A 7 0.80 -4.75 -2.86
C GLY A 7 1.98 -4.18 -3.63
N ASP A 8 3.11 -4.06 -2.95
CA ASP A 8 4.37 -3.58 -3.51
C ASP A 8 4.76 -4.38 -4.77
N VAL A 9 5.08 -3.71 -5.85
CA VAL A 9 5.50 -4.34 -7.11
C VAL A 9 7.02 -4.42 -7.19
N GLY A 10 7.69 -3.45 -6.60
CA GLY A 10 9.14 -3.45 -6.43
C GLY A 10 9.93 -3.69 -7.72
N GLY A 11 9.57 -3.05 -8.84
CA GLY A 11 10.30 -3.19 -10.09
C GLY A 11 10.16 -4.55 -10.79
N HIS A 12 9.11 -5.32 -10.51
CA HIS A 12 8.86 -6.65 -11.09
C HIS A 12 7.67 -6.63 -12.07
N ALA A 13 7.92 -6.21 -13.32
CA ALA A 13 6.88 -6.06 -14.34
C ALA A 13 6.25 -7.41 -14.77
N THR A 14 7.02 -8.47 -14.82
CA THR A 14 6.52 -9.80 -15.22
C THR A 14 5.52 -10.37 -14.21
N PRO A 15 5.78 -10.41 -12.89
CA PRO A 15 4.78 -10.77 -11.88
C PRO A 15 3.52 -9.88 -11.92
N LEU A 16 3.68 -8.57 -12.10
CA LEU A 16 2.53 -7.66 -12.24
C LEU A 16 1.64 -8.05 -13.43
N ARG A 17 2.22 -8.30 -14.61
CA ARG A 17 1.46 -8.74 -15.80
C ARG A 17 0.74 -10.07 -15.57
N HIS A 18 1.40 -11.03 -14.90
CA HIS A 18 0.78 -12.32 -14.58
C HIS A 18 -0.41 -12.15 -13.64
N GLU A 19 -0.30 -11.27 -12.63
CA GLU A 19 -1.39 -11.03 -11.71
C GLU A 19 -2.55 -10.28 -12.39
N LEU A 20 -2.28 -9.29 -13.23
CA LEU A 20 -3.29 -8.61 -14.03
C LEU A 20 -4.02 -9.58 -14.97
N ALA A 21 -3.30 -10.50 -15.63
CA ALA A 21 -3.91 -11.55 -16.45
C ALA A 21 -4.80 -12.49 -15.60
N ARG A 22 -4.36 -12.88 -14.39
CA ARG A 22 -5.17 -13.67 -13.46
C ARG A 22 -6.47 -12.94 -13.07
N LEU A 23 -6.40 -11.64 -12.87
CA LEU A 23 -7.55 -10.78 -12.57
C LEU A 23 -8.51 -10.62 -13.76
N GLY A 24 -8.08 -11.04 -14.96
CA GLY A 24 -8.86 -11.04 -16.18
C GLY A 24 -8.51 -9.95 -17.17
N ALA A 25 -7.37 -9.27 -17.00
CA ALA A 25 -6.90 -8.33 -18.02
C ALA A 25 -6.69 -9.06 -19.34
N SER A 26 -7.22 -8.48 -20.41
CA SER A 26 -7.11 -9.01 -21.77
C SER A 26 -5.70 -8.79 -22.34
N PRO A 27 -5.31 -9.48 -23.43
CA PRO A 27 -3.98 -9.33 -24.03
C PRO A 27 -3.66 -7.91 -24.50
N ASP A 28 -4.67 -7.09 -24.83
CA ASP A 28 -4.50 -5.67 -25.14
C ASP A 28 -4.36 -4.79 -23.89
N GLY A 29 -4.50 -5.39 -22.70
CA GLY A 29 -4.38 -4.75 -21.40
C GLY A 29 -5.67 -4.11 -20.90
N SER A 30 -6.83 -4.38 -21.49
CA SER A 30 -8.11 -3.90 -20.94
C SER A 30 -8.47 -4.69 -19.70
N LEU A 31 -8.89 -4.01 -18.64
CA LEU A 31 -9.42 -4.63 -17.42
C LEU A 31 -10.89 -5.03 -17.63
N PRO A 32 -11.38 -6.08 -16.95
CA PRO A 32 -12.82 -6.38 -16.92
C PRO A 32 -13.62 -5.18 -16.41
N GLU A 33 -14.81 -4.96 -17.00
CA GLU A 33 -15.66 -3.81 -16.66
C GLU A 33 -16.08 -3.76 -15.17
N ASP A 34 -16.14 -4.93 -14.52
CA ASP A 34 -16.49 -5.06 -13.11
C ASP A 34 -15.29 -4.94 -12.15
N LEU A 35 -14.08 -4.72 -12.65
CA LEU A 35 -12.85 -4.68 -11.84
C LEU A 35 -12.34 -3.24 -11.64
N ILE A 36 -12.02 -2.93 -10.39
CA ILE A 36 -11.19 -1.78 -9.99
C ILE A 36 -9.90 -2.32 -9.38
N VAL A 37 -8.77 -1.80 -9.81
CA VAL A 37 -7.45 -2.07 -9.22
C VAL A 37 -7.06 -0.89 -8.34
N ILE A 38 -6.59 -1.18 -7.11
CA ILE A 38 -5.95 -0.20 -6.22
C ILE A 38 -4.53 -0.72 -5.98
N GLN A 39 -3.51 0.03 -6.41
CA GLN A 39 -2.12 -0.34 -6.17
C GLN A 39 -1.54 0.56 -5.06
N VAL A 40 -0.93 -0.05 -4.04
CA VAL A 40 -0.62 0.63 -2.77
C VAL A 40 0.68 1.42 -2.74
N GLY A 41 1.40 1.54 -3.87
CA GLY A 41 2.72 2.19 -3.94
C GLY A 41 3.87 1.20 -3.99
N ASP A 42 5.10 1.71 -3.95
CA ASP A 42 6.33 0.93 -4.14
C ASP A 42 6.32 0.11 -5.43
N LEU A 43 6.10 0.81 -6.53
CA LEU A 43 6.16 0.25 -7.89
C LEU A 43 7.58 -0.10 -8.30
N ILE A 44 8.57 0.61 -7.74
CA ILE A 44 9.94 0.71 -8.22
C ILE A 44 10.93 0.12 -7.22
N HIS A 45 12.16 0.01 -7.69
CA HIS A 45 13.28 -0.54 -6.93
C HIS A 45 13.17 -2.07 -6.72
N ARG A 46 14.13 -2.68 -5.99
CA ARG A 46 14.21 -4.13 -5.74
C ARG A 46 14.46 -4.96 -6.99
N GLY A 47 13.53 -4.97 -7.95
CA GLY A 47 13.64 -5.67 -9.23
C GLY A 47 14.24 -4.81 -10.34
N PRO A 48 14.60 -5.43 -11.48
CA PRO A 48 15.31 -4.76 -12.57
C PRO A 48 14.41 -4.00 -13.56
N GLU A 49 13.07 -4.01 -13.35
CA GLU A 49 12.11 -3.59 -14.38
C GLU A 49 11.27 -2.36 -13.94
N SER A 50 11.79 -1.50 -13.03
CA SER A 50 11.07 -0.32 -12.52
C SER A 50 10.50 0.57 -13.63
N ALA A 51 11.27 0.82 -14.69
CA ALA A 51 10.83 1.59 -15.85
C ALA A 51 9.61 0.95 -16.55
N GLN A 52 9.61 -0.37 -16.72
CA GLN A 52 8.50 -1.09 -17.34
C GLN A 52 7.25 -1.09 -16.45
N VAL A 53 7.43 -1.17 -15.13
CA VAL A 53 6.30 -1.09 -14.17
C VAL A 53 5.64 0.28 -14.26
N ILE A 54 6.42 1.37 -14.28
CA ILE A 54 5.90 2.73 -14.48
C ILE A 54 5.14 2.84 -15.81
N ASP A 55 5.70 2.34 -16.93
CA ASP A 55 5.05 2.41 -18.24
C ASP A 55 3.72 1.61 -18.27
N ILE A 56 3.62 0.47 -17.54
CA ILE A 56 2.37 -0.31 -17.40
C ILE A 56 1.33 0.52 -16.64
N VAL A 57 1.69 1.08 -15.51
CA VAL A 57 0.77 1.85 -14.66
C VAL A 57 0.34 3.14 -15.36
N ASP A 58 1.26 3.85 -16.00
CA ASP A 58 0.95 5.08 -16.76
C ASP A 58 -0.07 4.82 -17.87
N ARG A 59 0.03 3.67 -18.54
CA ARG A 59 -0.96 3.25 -19.52
C ARG A 59 -2.34 3.08 -18.88
N TYR A 60 -2.47 2.39 -17.74
CA TYR A 60 -3.76 2.22 -17.06
C TYR A 60 -4.34 3.54 -16.59
N LEU A 61 -3.54 4.39 -15.99
CA LEU A 61 -3.95 5.72 -15.54
C LEU A 61 -4.42 6.61 -16.71
N SER A 62 -3.83 6.44 -17.90
CA SER A 62 -4.18 7.20 -19.09
C SER A 62 -5.40 6.64 -19.83
N THR A 63 -5.56 5.31 -19.90
CA THR A 63 -6.58 4.67 -20.73
C THR A 63 -7.79 4.17 -19.96
N GLN A 64 -7.63 3.88 -18.66
CA GLN A 64 -8.67 3.30 -17.79
C GLN A 64 -8.68 3.97 -16.39
N PRO A 65 -8.72 5.32 -16.31
CA PRO A 65 -8.58 6.05 -15.03
C PRO A 65 -9.71 5.80 -14.04
N ALA A 66 -10.85 5.27 -14.49
CA ALA A 66 -11.96 4.88 -13.63
C ALA A 66 -11.74 3.51 -12.95
N GLN A 67 -10.84 2.70 -13.49
CA GLN A 67 -10.57 1.32 -13.05
C GLN A 67 -9.21 1.15 -12.36
N TRP A 68 -8.34 2.17 -12.38
CA TRP A 68 -7.04 2.13 -11.71
C TRP A 68 -6.90 3.30 -10.74
N ILE A 69 -6.58 2.96 -9.48
CA ILE A 69 -6.25 3.92 -8.43
C ILE A 69 -4.82 3.64 -8.00
N GLN A 70 -3.96 4.66 -8.13
CA GLN A 70 -2.55 4.57 -7.76
C GLN A 70 -2.32 5.28 -6.45
N LEU A 71 -1.76 4.58 -5.46
CA LEU A 71 -1.21 5.21 -4.27
C LEU A 71 0.30 5.42 -4.43
N ILE A 72 0.84 6.38 -3.69
CA ILE A 72 2.28 6.63 -3.60
C ILE A 72 2.86 5.79 -2.46
N GLY A 73 3.99 5.14 -2.72
CA GLY A 73 4.84 4.52 -1.71
C GLY A 73 6.02 5.42 -1.31
N ASN A 74 6.77 4.99 -0.31
CA ASN A 74 7.94 5.74 0.14
C ASN A 74 9.10 5.70 -0.88
N HIS A 75 9.14 4.68 -1.75
CA HIS A 75 10.12 4.61 -2.82
C HIS A 75 9.85 5.64 -3.94
N GLU A 76 8.60 5.84 -4.36
CA GLU A 76 8.23 6.92 -5.28
C GLU A 76 8.46 8.29 -4.66
N LEU A 77 8.12 8.45 -3.36
CA LEU A 77 8.28 9.71 -2.64
C LEU A 77 9.73 10.22 -2.69
N ASN A 78 10.71 9.31 -2.73
CA ASN A 78 12.12 9.63 -2.81
C ASN A 78 12.53 10.40 -4.10
N TYR A 79 11.66 10.40 -5.12
CA TYR A 79 11.80 11.19 -6.36
C TYR A 79 10.90 12.43 -6.40
N LEU A 80 9.90 12.51 -5.54
CA LEU A 80 8.91 13.59 -5.51
C LEU A 80 9.25 14.69 -4.48
N GLN A 81 10.13 14.34 -3.54
CA GLN A 81 10.63 15.23 -2.48
C GLN A 81 12.15 15.05 -2.35
N PRO A 82 12.86 15.84 -1.55
CA PRO A 82 14.25 15.59 -1.23
C PRO A 82 14.44 14.15 -0.72
N ALA A 83 15.33 13.40 -1.38
CA ALA A 83 15.57 12.00 -1.06
C ALA A 83 16.02 11.82 0.40
N VAL A 84 15.37 10.92 1.12
CA VAL A 84 15.67 10.62 2.53
C VAL A 84 16.47 9.33 2.72
N PHE A 85 16.62 8.54 1.65
CA PHE A 85 17.50 7.38 1.61
C PHE A 85 18.11 7.21 0.21
N ALA A 86 19.26 6.53 0.15
CA ALA A 86 19.90 6.20 -1.12
C ALA A 86 19.42 4.82 -1.59
N TRP A 87 19.23 4.66 -2.91
CA TRP A 87 18.94 3.39 -3.55
C TRP A 87 19.89 3.16 -4.73
N PRO A 88 20.38 1.92 -4.96
CA PRO A 88 21.36 1.65 -6.03
C PRO A 88 20.84 1.92 -7.44
N GLU A 89 19.55 1.65 -7.69
CA GLU A 89 18.90 1.95 -8.96
C GLU A 89 18.47 3.42 -8.99
N ALA A 90 18.76 4.11 -10.09
CA ALA A 90 18.24 5.44 -10.37
C ALA A 90 17.30 5.38 -11.57
N LEU A 91 16.13 5.98 -11.44
CA LEU A 91 15.21 6.16 -12.55
C LEU A 91 15.76 7.17 -13.56
N SER A 92 15.40 6.98 -14.83
CA SER A 92 15.66 8.01 -15.85
C SER A 92 14.79 9.24 -15.64
N ASP A 93 15.23 10.41 -16.10
CA ASP A 93 14.48 11.67 -16.05
C ASP A 93 13.07 11.55 -16.65
N LYS A 94 12.91 10.72 -17.71
CA LYS A 94 11.61 10.40 -18.31
C LYS A 94 10.65 9.83 -17.25
N HIS A 95 11.07 8.82 -16.51
CA HIS A 95 10.21 8.11 -15.55
C HIS A 95 10.00 8.94 -14.29
N ILE A 96 11.01 9.71 -13.86
CA ILE A 96 10.84 10.71 -12.78
C ILE A 96 9.76 11.73 -13.16
N SER A 97 9.79 12.22 -14.41
CA SER A 97 8.77 13.15 -14.91
C SER A 97 7.36 12.55 -14.96
N VAL A 98 7.23 11.23 -15.18
CA VAL A 98 5.94 10.53 -15.12
C VAL A 98 5.41 10.51 -13.69
N LEU A 99 6.24 10.12 -12.70
CA LEU A 99 5.86 10.11 -11.28
C LEU A 99 5.45 11.51 -10.81
N ASP A 100 6.24 12.53 -11.14
CA ASP A 100 5.99 13.93 -10.80
C ASP A 100 4.67 14.45 -11.42
N ARG A 101 4.37 14.06 -12.68
CA ARG A 101 3.08 14.36 -13.30
C ARG A 101 1.92 13.72 -12.51
N TRP A 102 1.99 12.42 -12.21
CA TRP A 102 0.94 11.74 -11.45
C TRP A 102 0.66 12.44 -10.11
N TRP A 103 1.74 12.84 -9.43
CA TRP A 103 1.63 13.53 -8.15
C TRP A 103 1.00 14.93 -8.31
N ARG A 104 1.51 15.75 -9.21
CA ARG A 104 1.00 17.12 -9.42
C ARG A 104 -0.42 17.18 -9.93
N ASP A 105 -0.80 16.25 -10.80
CA ASP A 105 -2.15 16.19 -11.37
C ASP A 105 -3.15 15.54 -10.41
N GLY A 106 -2.71 15.02 -9.26
CA GLY A 106 -3.54 14.29 -8.31
C GLY A 106 -4.04 12.95 -8.85
N THR A 107 -3.38 12.40 -9.85
CA THR A 107 -3.67 11.08 -10.42
C THR A 107 -3.19 9.97 -9.49
N ALA A 108 -2.06 10.19 -8.81
CA ALA A 108 -1.61 9.39 -7.69
C ALA A 108 -1.95 10.10 -6.37
N VAL A 109 -2.42 9.33 -5.40
CA VAL A 109 -2.88 9.80 -4.09
C VAL A 109 -2.20 9.01 -2.96
N VAL A 110 -2.42 9.38 -1.69
CA VAL A 110 -1.81 8.70 -0.53
C VAL A 110 -2.75 7.65 0.07
N ALA A 111 -4.04 7.84 -0.06
CA ALA A 111 -5.04 6.98 0.56
C ALA A 111 -6.24 6.74 -0.35
N ALA A 112 -6.84 5.56 -0.21
CA ALA A 112 -8.15 5.23 -0.75
C ALA A 112 -9.01 4.56 0.32
N ALA A 113 -10.32 4.51 0.12
CA ALA A 113 -11.22 3.81 1.02
C ALA A 113 -12.25 2.99 0.24
N VAL A 114 -12.60 1.85 0.81
CA VAL A 114 -13.56 0.91 0.27
C VAL A 114 -14.61 0.56 1.33
N GLU A 115 -15.86 0.44 0.91
CA GLU A 115 -16.92 -0.22 1.66
C GLU A 115 -17.24 -1.55 0.99
N THR A 116 -17.08 -2.66 1.71
CA THR A 116 -17.37 -4.00 1.19
C THR A 116 -18.89 -4.26 1.15
N THR A 117 -19.32 -5.27 0.40
CA THR A 117 -20.73 -5.71 0.39
C THR A 117 -21.20 -6.24 1.76
N THR A 118 -20.29 -6.54 2.66
CA THR A 118 -20.56 -6.93 4.06
C THR A 118 -20.51 -5.74 5.02
N HIS A 119 -20.49 -4.50 4.49
CA HIS A 119 -20.43 -3.25 5.27
C HIS A 119 -19.15 -3.09 6.11
N GLU A 120 -18.05 -3.74 5.72
CA GLU A 120 -16.75 -3.46 6.29
C GLU A 120 -16.15 -2.22 5.63
N SER A 121 -15.84 -1.20 6.44
CA SER A 121 -15.14 0.01 5.99
C SER A 121 -13.64 -0.24 6.06
N ILE A 122 -12.92 -0.04 4.96
CA ILE A 122 -11.49 -0.35 4.84
C ILE A 122 -10.73 0.86 4.31
N LEU A 123 -9.75 1.32 5.08
CA LEU A 123 -8.76 2.30 4.64
C LEU A 123 -7.61 1.58 3.94
N ILE A 124 -7.14 2.12 2.83
CA ILE A 124 -6.02 1.60 2.05
C ILE A 124 -4.96 2.69 1.95
N THR A 125 -3.76 2.42 2.44
CA THR A 125 -2.59 3.29 2.37
C THR A 125 -1.35 2.45 2.11
N HIS A 126 -0.22 3.08 1.82
CA HIS A 126 1.02 2.33 1.58
C HIS A 126 1.49 1.58 2.84
N ALA A 127 1.59 2.24 4.00
CA ALA A 127 2.18 1.65 5.21
C ALA A 127 1.20 1.47 6.39
N GLY A 128 -0.10 1.79 6.21
CA GLY A 128 -1.07 1.82 7.30
C GLY A 128 -1.07 3.14 8.07
N VAL A 129 -2.05 3.30 8.93
CA VAL A 129 -2.24 4.47 9.80
C VAL A 129 -2.19 4.00 11.25
N THR A 130 -1.22 4.48 12.02
CA THR A 130 -1.09 4.18 13.45
C THR A 130 -2.24 4.82 14.24
N ALA A 131 -2.52 4.31 15.44
CA ALA A 131 -3.56 4.89 16.30
C ALA A 131 -3.25 6.34 16.69
N GLU A 132 -1.98 6.66 16.94
CA GLU A 132 -1.57 8.03 17.29
C GLU A 132 -1.72 8.97 16.08
N PHE A 133 -1.32 8.56 14.86
CA PHE A 133 -1.56 9.35 13.66
C PHE A 133 -3.06 9.59 13.42
N TRP A 134 -3.89 8.54 13.56
CA TRP A 134 -5.34 8.67 13.46
C TRP A 134 -5.93 9.66 14.46
N ALA A 135 -5.49 9.60 15.72
CA ALA A 135 -6.02 10.45 16.77
C ALA A 135 -5.51 11.89 16.65
N SER A 136 -4.18 12.06 16.59
CA SER A 136 -3.53 13.38 16.76
C SER A 136 -3.42 14.17 15.46
N VAL A 137 -3.18 13.46 14.31
CA VAL A 137 -3.02 14.13 13.01
C VAL A 137 -4.35 14.21 12.27
N LEU A 138 -5.12 13.11 12.24
CA LEU A 138 -6.39 13.11 11.53
C LEU A 138 -7.58 13.56 12.40
N GLY A 139 -7.42 13.72 13.72
CA GLY A 139 -8.49 14.12 14.62
C GLY A 139 -9.59 13.06 14.78
N GLY A 140 -9.25 11.78 14.69
CA GLY A 140 -10.11 10.65 15.00
C GLY A 140 -11.31 10.45 14.05
N PRO A 141 -11.14 10.42 12.71
CA PRO A 141 -12.28 10.23 11.80
C PRO A 141 -12.96 8.87 12.01
N PRO A 142 -14.30 8.81 12.04
CA PRO A 142 -15.03 7.59 12.35
C PRO A 142 -15.10 6.60 11.18
N THR A 143 -14.79 7.03 9.95
CA THR A 143 -14.88 6.19 8.74
C THR A 143 -13.59 6.20 7.94
N ALA A 144 -13.31 5.11 7.23
CA ALA A 144 -12.18 5.02 6.31
C ALA A 144 -12.24 6.08 5.21
N ALA A 145 -13.44 6.37 4.69
CA ALA A 145 -13.63 7.39 3.66
C ALA A 145 -13.25 8.81 4.14
N GLU A 146 -13.57 9.15 5.38
CA GLU A 146 -13.17 10.43 5.96
C GLU A 146 -11.68 10.47 6.25
N ALA A 147 -11.11 9.37 6.76
CA ALA A 147 -9.67 9.25 6.96
C ALA A 147 -8.90 9.43 5.64
N ALA A 148 -9.31 8.73 4.57
CA ALA A 148 -8.67 8.84 3.26
C ALA A 148 -8.72 10.27 2.71
N ARG A 149 -9.86 10.95 2.79
CA ARG A 149 -9.98 12.36 2.36
C ARG A 149 -9.03 13.26 3.15
N ARG A 150 -9.01 13.16 4.50
CA ARG A 150 -8.13 13.98 5.34
C ARG A 150 -6.65 13.74 5.04
N ILE A 151 -6.24 12.49 4.82
CA ILE A 151 -4.87 12.15 4.43
C ILE A 151 -4.52 12.80 3.09
N ASN A 152 -5.38 12.67 2.09
CA ASN A 152 -5.12 13.24 0.75
C ASN A 152 -5.12 14.77 0.77
N ASP A 153 -5.99 15.41 1.57
CA ASP A 153 -6.01 16.87 1.73
C ASP A 153 -4.72 17.38 2.40
N LEU A 154 -4.24 16.68 3.45
CA LEU A 154 -2.98 16.99 4.11
C LEU A 154 -1.78 16.78 3.16
N ALA A 155 -1.78 15.70 2.39
CA ALA A 155 -0.72 15.41 1.41
C ALA A 155 -0.68 16.48 0.31
N LYS A 156 -1.84 16.87 -0.22
CA LYS A 156 -1.97 17.96 -1.20
C LYS A 156 -1.54 19.31 -0.66
N ALA A 157 -1.74 19.55 0.62
CA ALA A 157 -1.26 20.75 1.31
C ALA A 157 0.25 20.71 1.64
N GLY A 158 0.94 19.59 1.36
CA GLY A 158 2.36 19.39 1.66
C GLY A 158 2.64 19.28 3.16
N ALA A 159 1.70 18.76 3.95
CA ALA A 159 1.88 18.61 5.39
C ALA A 159 2.93 17.54 5.71
N ASP A 160 4.03 17.92 6.35
CA ASP A 160 5.15 17.02 6.71
C ASP A 160 4.71 15.80 7.52
N THR A 161 3.62 15.91 8.26
CA THR A 161 3.08 14.82 9.08
C THR A 161 2.70 13.59 8.25
N VAL A 162 2.19 13.77 7.02
CA VAL A 162 1.83 12.64 6.12
C VAL A 162 3.09 11.89 5.66
N PHE A 163 4.21 12.60 5.55
CA PHE A 163 5.48 12.08 5.05
C PHE A 163 6.44 11.69 6.17
N ARG A 164 5.98 11.75 7.43
CA ARG A 164 6.82 11.47 8.60
C ARG A 164 7.31 10.04 8.57
N ALA A 165 8.63 9.90 8.55
CA ALA A 165 9.30 8.62 8.57
C ALA A 165 9.09 7.90 9.92
N GLY A 166 9.07 6.56 9.86
CA GLY A 166 9.01 5.68 11.02
C GLY A 166 10.38 5.17 11.45
N VAL A 167 10.37 4.11 12.23
CA VAL A 167 11.55 3.47 12.84
C VAL A 167 12.63 3.12 11.81
N MET A 168 12.26 2.79 10.58
CA MET A 168 13.21 2.38 9.53
C MET A 168 14.25 3.45 9.21
N LEU A 169 13.92 4.74 9.32
CA LEU A 169 14.86 5.85 9.12
C LEU A 169 15.33 6.47 10.43
N HIS A 170 14.51 6.47 11.48
CA HIS A 170 14.85 7.09 12.75
C HIS A 170 15.60 6.15 13.71
N GLY A 171 15.55 4.82 13.48
CA GLY A 171 16.14 3.82 14.38
C GLY A 171 15.41 3.64 15.72
N THR A 172 14.39 4.46 15.99
CA THR A 172 13.51 4.38 17.17
C THR A 172 12.06 4.49 16.72
N THR A 173 11.16 3.84 17.44
CA THR A 173 9.71 3.87 17.15
C THR A 173 9.16 5.30 17.14
N VAL A 174 8.37 5.61 16.13
CA VAL A 174 7.66 6.88 15.95
C VAL A 174 6.16 6.60 16.03
N PRO A 175 5.49 6.90 17.16
CA PRO A 175 4.09 6.52 17.38
C PRO A 175 3.12 7.05 16.33
N ASP A 176 3.40 8.23 15.78
CA ASP A 176 2.63 8.92 14.74
C ASP A 176 3.36 8.88 13.38
N ALA A 177 4.09 7.79 13.08
CA ALA A 177 4.64 7.55 11.75
C ALA A 177 3.55 7.66 10.69
N GLY A 178 3.87 8.31 9.57
CA GLY A 178 2.90 8.61 8.52
C GLY A 178 2.49 7.37 7.71
N PRO A 179 1.43 7.49 6.92
CA PRO A 179 0.83 6.38 6.15
C PRO A 179 1.73 5.81 5.04
N LEU A 180 2.92 6.39 4.85
CA LEU A 180 3.94 5.95 3.90
C LEU A 180 5.13 5.24 4.56
N TRP A 181 5.23 5.21 5.90
CA TRP A 181 6.44 4.82 6.60
C TRP A 181 6.24 3.98 7.86
N ALA A 182 5.01 3.80 8.33
CA ALA A 182 4.76 3.05 9.56
C ALA A 182 5.24 1.60 9.44
N ASP A 183 6.08 1.14 10.37
CA ASP A 183 6.47 -0.27 10.42
C ASP A 183 5.35 -1.12 11.03
N ALA A 184 4.94 -2.15 10.29
CA ALA A 184 3.79 -2.98 10.66
C ALA A 184 3.96 -3.65 12.03
N ALA A 185 5.16 -4.14 12.36
CA ALA A 185 5.42 -4.92 13.57
C ALA A 185 5.69 -4.07 14.80
N THR A 186 6.27 -2.87 14.63
CA THR A 186 6.76 -2.06 15.76
C THR A 186 6.00 -0.76 15.97
N GLU A 187 5.21 -0.31 14.99
CA GLU A 187 4.46 0.96 15.03
C GLU A 187 2.97 0.76 14.77
N LEU A 188 2.60 0.12 13.64
CA LEU A 188 1.19 -0.02 13.26
C LEU A 188 0.44 -0.97 14.20
N LEU A 189 0.88 -2.22 14.31
CA LEU A 189 0.23 -3.22 15.15
C LEU A 189 0.23 -2.84 16.63
N PRO A 190 1.37 -2.46 17.25
CA PRO A 190 1.37 -2.07 18.66
C PRO A 190 0.50 -0.84 18.95
N GLY A 191 0.43 0.10 18.02
CA GLY A 191 -0.42 1.29 18.14
C GLY A 191 -1.91 0.95 18.32
N TRP A 192 -2.38 -0.14 17.70
CA TRP A 192 -3.79 -0.55 17.77
C TRP A 192 -4.06 -1.70 18.76
N ALA A 193 -3.03 -2.32 19.33
CA ALA A 193 -3.17 -3.54 20.13
C ALA A 193 -4.10 -3.38 21.35
N ASP A 194 -4.01 -2.23 22.04
CA ASP A 194 -4.80 -1.94 23.24
C ASP A 194 -6.03 -1.06 22.95
N GLY A 195 -6.28 -0.73 21.67
CA GLY A 195 -7.33 0.16 21.22
C GLY A 195 -8.44 -0.53 20.45
N ARG A 196 -9.42 0.27 20.02
CA ARG A 196 -10.45 -0.17 19.09
C ARG A 196 -10.30 0.55 17.76
N MET A 197 -10.09 -0.20 16.69
CA MET A 197 -10.03 0.34 15.34
C MET A 197 -11.40 0.85 14.90
N PRO A 198 -11.49 2.05 14.31
CA PRO A 198 -12.75 2.57 13.77
C PRO A 198 -13.13 1.92 12.43
N PHE A 199 -12.15 1.36 11.73
CA PHE A 199 -12.25 0.69 10.42
C PHE A 199 -11.08 -0.26 10.24
N SER A 200 -11.19 -1.19 9.29
CA SER A 200 -10.08 -2.07 8.87
C SER A 200 -9.09 -1.33 8.00
N GLN A 201 -7.87 -1.87 7.86
CA GLN A 201 -6.84 -1.29 7.02
C GLN A 201 -6.19 -2.35 6.11
N ILE A 202 -5.86 -1.96 4.87
CA ILE A 202 -4.98 -2.71 3.96
C ILE A 202 -3.73 -1.87 3.72
N HIS A 203 -2.56 -2.52 3.78
CA HIS A 203 -1.28 -1.86 3.56
C HIS A 203 -0.25 -2.78 2.88
N GLY A 204 0.74 -2.18 2.22
CA GLY A 204 1.97 -2.77 1.72
C GLY A 204 3.15 -2.46 2.63
N HIS A 205 4.26 -1.97 2.03
CA HIS A 205 5.46 -1.43 2.66
C HIS A 205 6.29 -2.45 3.44
N ASN A 206 5.68 -3.15 4.36
CA ASN A 206 6.25 -4.26 5.12
C ASN A 206 5.15 -5.09 5.80
N SER A 207 5.56 -6.22 6.35
CA SER A 207 4.67 -7.18 7.00
C SER A 207 5.15 -7.51 8.40
N VAL A 208 4.23 -7.93 9.26
CA VAL A 208 4.57 -8.60 10.52
C VAL A 208 5.16 -9.99 10.23
N THR A 209 4.74 -10.60 9.13
CA THR A 209 5.24 -11.90 8.66
C THR A 209 6.50 -11.73 7.81
N THR A 210 7.51 -12.57 8.03
CA THR A 210 8.67 -12.68 7.14
C THR A 210 8.37 -13.72 6.06
N TRP A 211 8.39 -13.30 4.79
CA TRP A 211 8.11 -14.17 3.64
C TRP A 211 9.39 -14.76 3.03
N ARG A 212 10.09 -15.65 3.73
CA ARG A 212 11.25 -16.34 3.15
C ARG A 212 10.85 -17.71 2.64
N ALA A 213 11.54 -18.16 1.59
CA ALA A 213 11.28 -19.48 0.99
C ALA A 213 11.34 -20.64 2.00
N ASP A 214 12.24 -20.52 2.98
CA ASP A 214 12.52 -21.58 3.97
C ASP A 214 11.95 -21.26 5.36
N ASP A 215 11.40 -20.06 5.57
CA ASP A 215 10.97 -19.62 6.90
C ASP A 215 9.88 -18.53 6.82
N THR A 216 8.64 -18.94 7.05
CA THR A 216 7.52 -18.00 7.22
C THR A 216 7.31 -17.80 8.72
N THR A 217 7.93 -16.77 9.28
CA THR A 217 7.83 -16.43 10.71
C THR A 217 7.10 -15.13 10.93
N VAL A 218 6.31 -15.07 12.01
CA VAL A 218 5.63 -13.87 12.48
C VAL A 218 6.53 -13.17 13.50
N ARG A 219 6.80 -11.89 13.28
CA ARG A 219 7.63 -11.05 14.16
C ARG A 219 6.83 -10.57 15.37
N GLY A 220 7.42 -10.62 16.53
CA GLY A 220 6.87 -10.10 17.78
C GLY A 220 6.27 -11.17 18.70
N PRO A 221 6.46 -11.02 20.02
CA PRO A 221 5.98 -11.97 21.01
C PRO A 221 4.44 -11.91 21.11
N GLY A 222 3.77 -13.08 21.09
CA GLY A 222 2.32 -13.19 21.27
C GLY A 222 1.46 -12.85 20.04
N VAL A 223 2.07 -12.39 18.94
CA VAL A 223 1.35 -11.96 17.72
C VAL A 223 0.82 -13.15 16.93
N ASN A 224 1.49 -14.31 16.99
CA ASN A 224 1.12 -15.51 16.24
C ASN A 224 -0.36 -15.94 16.40
N ALA A 225 -0.94 -15.74 17.58
CA ALA A 225 -2.34 -16.11 17.85
C ALA A 225 -3.36 -15.17 17.19
N LEU A 226 -2.94 -13.99 16.75
CA LEU A 226 -3.78 -12.96 16.14
C LEU A 226 -3.70 -12.96 14.63
N VAL A 227 -2.67 -13.61 14.05
CA VAL A 227 -2.35 -13.55 12.62
C VAL A 227 -2.87 -14.77 11.88
N THR A 228 -3.60 -14.52 10.80
CA THR A 228 -3.91 -15.52 9.78
C THR A 228 -3.05 -15.24 8.56
N ILE A 229 -2.38 -16.27 8.03
CA ILE A 229 -1.45 -16.16 6.91
C ILE A 229 -1.99 -16.90 5.70
N ASP A 230 -1.97 -16.24 4.54
CA ASP A 230 -2.03 -16.88 3.21
C ASP A 230 -0.64 -16.81 2.57
N ALA A 231 0.15 -17.85 2.75
CA ALA A 231 1.51 -17.92 2.23
C ALA A 231 1.57 -17.94 0.68
N ASN A 232 0.51 -18.41 0.01
CA ASN A 232 0.46 -18.43 -1.46
C ASN A 232 0.18 -17.06 -2.05
N ALA A 233 -0.64 -16.26 -1.37
CA ALA A 233 -0.95 -14.89 -1.76
C ALA A 233 0.05 -13.88 -1.20
N LYS A 234 0.85 -14.25 -0.21
CA LYS A 234 1.70 -13.34 0.58
C LYS A 234 0.85 -12.29 1.33
N HIS A 235 -0.24 -12.76 1.93
CA HIS A 235 -1.11 -11.92 2.75
C HIS A 235 -1.07 -12.35 4.21
N GLU A 236 -1.13 -11.38 5.09
CA GLU A 236 -1.38 -11.56 6.51
C GLU A 236 -2.64 -10.79 6.93
N THR A 237 -3.39 -11.34 7.86
CA THR A 237 -4.54 -10.67 8.47
C THR A 237 -4.44 -10.76 9.97
N ILE A 238 -4.46 -9.61 10.64
CA ILE A 238 -4.37 -9.48 12.09
C ILE A 238 -5.72 -8.98 12.59
N HIS A 239 -6.41 -9.80 13.36
CA HIS A 239 -7.72 -9.47 13.90
C HIS A 239 -7.58 -8.70 15.22
N LEU A 240 -8.11 -7.48 15.26
CA LEU A 240 -8.08 -6.58 16.41
C LEU A 240 -9.50 -6.16 16.81
N ALA A 241 -9.65 -5.50 17.95
CA ALA A 241 -10.93 -4.95 18.35
C ALA A 241 -11.42 -3.90 17.33
N GLY A 242 -12.57 -4.10 16.74
CA GLY A 242 -13.24 -3.16 15.84
C GLY A 242 -12.82 -3.19 14.38
N GLY A 243 -11.77 -3.96 14.03
CA GLY A 243 -11.29 -4.08 12.64
C GLY A 243 -10.15 -5.08 12.50
N ARG A 244 -9.47 -5.04 11.36
CA ARG A 244 -8.31 -5.88 11.08
C ARG A 244 -7.27 -5.10 10.29
N LEU A 245 -6.00 -5.46 10.50
CA LEU A 245 -4.89 -5.04 9.65
C LEU A 245 -4.64 -6.14 8.63
N ILE A 246 -4.50 -5.77 7.37
CA ILE A 246 -4.26 -6.68 6.26
C ILE A 246 -2.99 -6.22 5.57
N GLY A 247 -1.89 -6.96 5.78
CA GLY A 247 -0.62 -6.74 5.11
C GLY A 247 -0.56 -7.52 3.80
N ILE A 248 -0.18 -6.84 2.72
CA ILE A 248 -0.11 -7.41 1.37
C ILE A 248 1.21 -7.15 0.66
N ASP A 249 2.25 -6.71 1.38
CA ASP A 249 3.61 -6.60 0.84
C ASP A 249 4.19 -8.00 0.62
N PRO A 250 4.54 -8.38 -0.63
CA PRO A 250 5.11 -9.68 -0.92
C PRO A 250 6.58 -9.84 -0.49
N ASP A 251 7.23 -8.79 0.00
CA ASP A 251 8.64 -8.76 0.42
C ASP A 251 9.61 -9.22 -0.68
N HIS A 252 9.91 -8.33 -1.62
CA HIS A 252 10.77 -8.60 -2.78
C HIS A 252 12.28 -8.66 -2.45
N ARG A 253 12.67 -9.12 -1.26
CA ARG A 253 14.10 -9.27 -0.87
C ARG A 253 14.76 -10.49 -1.49
N ASP A 254 13.99 -11.51 -1.83
CA ASP A 254 14.50 -12.74 -2.43
C ASP A 254 14.42 -12.70 -3.96
N THR A 255 15.46 -13.21 -4.62
CA THR A 255 15.49 -13.35 -6.08
C THR A 255 15.71 -14.83 -6.43
N PRO A 256 14.84 -15.47 -7.23
CA PRO A 256 13.66 -14.92 -7.90
C PRO A 256 12.51 -14.64 -6.91
N THR A 257 11.68 -13.64 -7.24
CA THR A 257 10.50 -13.33 -6.45
C THR A 257 9.53 -14.50 -6.41
N THR A 258 9.04 -14.81 -5.22
CA THR A 258 7.97 -15.81 -5.05
C THR A 258 6.64 -15.26 -5.57
N PRO A 259 5.75 -16.13 -6.09
CA PRO A 259 4.41 -15.72 -6.50
C PRO A 259 3.66 -15.01 -5.36
N TRP A 260 2.88 -14.01 -5.72
CA TRP A 260 1.98 -13.26 -4.84
C TRP A 260 0.63 -13.03 -5.53
N ARG A 261 -0.36 -12.55 -4.80
CA ARG A 261 -1.70 -12.26 -5.32
C ARG A 261 -2.15 -10.88 -4.88
N ALA A 262 -3.06 -10.27 -5.65
CA ALA A 262 -3.84 -9.14 -5.16
C ALA A 262 -4.82 -9.60 -4.08
N TYR A 263 -5.08 -8.73 -3.10
CA TYR A 263 -6.14 -8.95 -2.13
C TYR A 263 -7.48 -8.52 -2.74
N GLU A 264 -8.43 -9.45 -2.87
CA GLU A 264 -9.68 -9.18 -3.55
C GLU A 264 -10.84 -9.01 -2.57
N VAL A 265 -11.64 -7.97 -2.78
CA VAL A 265 -12.91 -7.74 -2.08
C VAL A 265 -13.99 -7.35 -3.08
N THR A 266 -15.26 -7.51 -2.67
CA THR A 266 -16.40 -6.98 -3.42
C THR A 266 -16.98 -5.79 -2.67
N GLY A 267 -17.14 -4.67 -3.35
CA GLY A 267 -17.58 -3.44 -2.70
C GLY A 267 -17.61 -2.23 -3.61
N THR A 268 -17.48 -1.07 -3.00
CA THR A 268 -17.47 0.24 -3.65
C THR A 268 -16.32 1.07 -3.12
N VAL A 269 -15.60 1.77 -3.99
CA VAL A 269 -14.63 2.80 -3.58
C VAL A 269 -15.39 4.02 -3.08
N THR A 270 -15.11 4.45 -1.85
CA THR A 270 -15.83 5.53 -1.16
C THR A 270 -15.03 6.81 -1.02
N ALA A 271 -13.71 6.75 -1.22
CA ALA A 271 -12.78 7.89 -1.30
C ALA A 271 -11.49 7.52 -2.02
N ARG A 272 -10.88 8.51 -2.67
CA ARG A 272 -9.54 8.48 -3.25
C ARG A 272 -9.02 9.89 -3.46
#